data_260e085a3aee10c0a1df70b279ad2922
#
_entry.id   260e085a3aee10c0a1df70b279ad2922
#
_cell.length_a   1.000
_cell.length_b   1.000
_cell.length_c   1.000
_cell.angle_alpha   90.00
_cell.angle_beta   90.00
_cell.angle_gamma   90.00
#
_symmetry.space_group_name_H-M   'P 1'
#
loop_
_entity.id
_entity.type
_entity.pdbx_description
1 polymer ?
#
loop_
_entity_poly.entity_id
_entity_poly.type
_entity_poly.pdbx_seq_one_letter_code
_entity_poly.pdbx_strand_id
1 'polypeptide(L)'
;MADERVPSRNELLQALRASRDEVVAIVHALRPEQLEQGRYENGWNGRQILAHIASIEWSYPRLIDIARSAAPPAGPTPEGEVPTRSMQGGNDAYNDRQVVKRAHLSVAELLAEFERNRAATIEAVEAADEALFARHIRSAGGVTGPLAHVFHQVAVNHVLGHARDIAGT
;
A
#
# COMPACT_ATOMS: atom_id res chain seq x y z
N MET A 1 8.24 5.77 -24.49
CA MET A 1 7.79 5.09 -23.27
C MET A 1 9.02 4.97 -22.39
N ALA A 2 9.00 5.59 -21.22
CA ALA A 2 10.08 5.40 -20.28
C ALA A 2 10.06 3.91 -19.90
N ASP A 3 11.17 3.24 -20.17
CA ASP A 3 11.46 1.92 -19.64
C ASP A 3 11.50 2.10 -18.11
N GLU A 4 10.40 1.79 -17.46
CA GLU A 4 10.28 1.96 -16.00
C GLU A 4 11.16 0.89 -15.37
N ARG A 5 12.41 1.26 -15.14
CA ARG A 5 13.42 0.37 -14.58
C ARG A 5 12.92 -0.24 -13.27
N VAL A 6 12.92 -1.56 -13.21
CA VAL A 6 12.57 -2.28 -11.97
C VAL A 6 13.56 -1.88 -10.86
N PRO A 7 13.08 -1.36 -9.73
CA PRO A 7 13.97 -0.98 -8.64
C PRO A 7 14.65 -2.21 -8.04
N SER A 8 15.89 -2.05 -7.60
CA SER A 8 16.55 -3.04 -6.75
C SER A 8 15.87 -3.12 -5.37
N ARG A 9 16.14 -4.20 -4.61
CA ARG A 9 15.66 -4.30 -3.23
C ARG A 9 16.10 -3.11 -2.36
N ASN A 10 17.34 -2.65 -2.53
CA ASN A 10 17.84 -1.50 -1.77
C ASN A 10 17.15 -0.19 -2.15
N GLU A 11 16.91 0.04 -3.43
CA GLU A 11 16.13 1.19 -3.89
C GLU A 11 14.70 1.14 -3.38
N LEU A 12 14.08 -0.04 -3.37
CA LEU A 12 12.76 -0.23 -2.78
C LEU A 12 12.74 0.09 -1.28
N LEU A 13 13.74 -0.37 -0.52
CA LEU A 13 13.86 -0.06 0.90
C LEU A 13 14.01 1.43 1.16
N GLN A 14 14.82 2.13 0.36
CA GLN A 14 14.96 3.59 0.45
C GLN A 14 13.62 4.28 0.15
N ALA A 15 12.91 3.85 -0.88
CA ALA A 15 11.61 4.41 -1.24
C ALA A 15 10.54 4.16 -0.17
N LEU A 16 10.52 2.98 0.45
CA LEU A 16 9.61 2.66 1.56
C LEU A 16 9.87 3.55 2.78
N ARG A 17 11.14 3.80 3.13
CA ARG A 17 11.48 4.70 4.23
C ARG A 17 11.13 6.15 3.91
N ALA A 18 11.50 6.63 2.73
CA ALA A 18 11.21 7.99 2.30
C ALA A 18 9.71 8.28 2.23
N SER A 19 8.92 7.36 1.68
CA SER A 19 7.45 7.52 1.62
C SER A 19 6.80 7.48 3.00
N ARG A 20 7.31 6.70 3.95
CA ARG A 20 6.88 6.77 5.35
C ARG A 20 7.10 8.16 5.92
N ASP A 21 8.30 8.68 5.78
CA ASP A 21 8.68 9.97 6.35
C ASP A 21 7.85 11.11 5.72
N GLU A 22 7.55 11.02 4.44
CA GLU A 22 6.69 11.97 3.74
C GLU A 22 5.24 11.94 4.25
N VAL A 23 4.65 10.76 4.44
CA VAL A 23 3.31 10.62 5.03
C VAL A 23 3.25 11.22 6.42
N VAL A 24 4.22 10.90 7.27
CA VAL A 24 4.30 11.43 8.64
C VAL A 24 4.43 12.95 8.63
N ALA A 25 5.29 13.51 7.79
CA ALA A 25 5.48 14.95 7.67
C ALA A 25 4.20 15.66 7.19
N ILE A 26 3.51 15.11 6.20
CA ILE A 26 2.25 15.67 5.69
C ILE A 26 1.19 15.69 6.80
N VAL A 27 1.01 14.59 7.51
CA VAL A 27 -0.01 14.50 8.57
C VAL A 27 0.30 15.47 9.72
N HIS A 28 1.56 15.58 10.13
CA HIS A 28 1.96 16.50 11.20
C HIS A 28 1.87 17.98 10.80
N ALA A 29 1.97 18.31 9.53
CA ALA A 29 1.85 19.67 9.03
C ALA A 29 0.39 20.17 8.97
N LEU A 30 -0.58 19.27 9.02
CA LEU A 30 -1.99 19.59 8.90
C LEU A 30 -2.63 19.80 10.27
N ARG A 31 -3.51 20.82 10.34
CA ARG A 31 -4.38 21.02 11.50
C ARG A 31 -5.51 19.98 11.49
N PRO A 32 -6.06 19.58 12.66
CA PRO A 32 -7.16 18.62 12.75
C PRO A 32 -8.34 18.95 11.83
N GLU A 33 -8.70 20.22 11.72
CA GLU A 33 -9.82 20.68 10.88
C GLU A 33 -9.59 20.40 9.39
N GLN A 34 -8.34 20.44 8.93
CA GLN A 34 -7.99 20.16 7.54
C GLN A 34 -8.12 18.68 7.21
N LEU A 35 -7.91 17.79 8.19
CA LEU A 35 -8.09 16.36 8.04
C LEU A 35 -9.57 15.95 7.97
N GLU A 36 -10.48 16.75 8.53
CA GLU A 36 -11.92 16.50 8.45
C GLU A 36 -12.57 17.02 7.16
N GLN A 37 -11.81 17.69 6.28
CA GLN A 37 -12.32 18.15 4.98
C GLN A 37 -12.42 17.00 3.98
N GLY A 38 -13.50 16.99 3.17
CA GLY A 38 -13.65 16.05 2.06
C GLY A 38 -12.56 16.24 1.02
N ARG A 39 -12.03 15.12 0.49
CA ARG A 39 -10.99 15.10 -0.53
C ARG A 39 -11.44 14.47 -1.84
N TYR A 40 -12.50 13.69 -1.80
CA TYR A 40 -13.11 13.05 -2.96
C TYR A 40 -14.56 13.45 -3.12
N GLU A 41 -15.04 13.48 -4.36
CA GLU A 41 -16.42 13.87 -4.69
C GLU A 41 -17.48 12.99 -3.98
N ASN A 42 -17.19 11.70 -3.74
CA ASN A 42 -18.07 10.74 -3.06
C ASN A 42 -17.52 10.26 -1.72
N GLY A 43 -16.71 11.11 -1.07
CA GLY A 43 -16.07 10.39 -0.28
C GLY A 43 -15.33 10.72 0.99
N TRP A 44 -14.21 10.21 1.07
CA TRP A 44 -13.41 10.25 2.27
C TRP A 44 -12.80 11.62 2.50
N ASN A 45 -12.80 12.05 3.77
CA ASN A 45 -11.98 13.16 4.23
C ASN A 45 -10.52 12.70 4.43
N GLY A 46 -9.63 13.64 4.77
CA GLY A 46 -8.21 13.34 4.97
C GLY A 46 -7.97 12.26 6.03
N ARG A 47 -8.73 12.27 7.14
CA ARG A 47 -8.64 11.26 8.19
C ARG A 47 -9.04 9.86 7.70
N GLN A 48 -10.08 9.77 6.89
CA GLN A 48 -10.53 8.50 6.31
C GLN A 48 -9.53 7.95 5.29
N ILE A 49 -8.90 8.82 4.51
CA ILE A 49 -7.79 8.42 3.61
C ILE A 49 -6.62 7.89 4.44
N LEU A 50 -6.27 8.53 5.54
CA LEU A 50 -5.23 8.02 6.45
C LEU A 50 -5.61 6.65 7.04
N ALA A 51 -6.87 6.46 7.43
CA ALA A 51 -7.38 5.16 7.87
C ALA A 51 -7.26 4.09 6.78
N HIS A 52 -7.52 4.44 5.53
CA HIS A 52 -7.35 3.55 4.39
C HIS A 52 -5.88 3.12 4.24
N ILE A 53 -4.94 4.05 4.13
CA ILE A 53 -3.53 3.69 3.95
C ILE A 53 -2.95 2.94 5.16
N ALA A 54 -3.34 3.29 6.38
CA ALA A 54 -2.95 2.55 7.57
C ALA A 54 -3.47 1.11 7.54
N SER A 55 -4.71 0.92 7.07
CA SER A 55 -5.38 -0.39 7.05
C SER A 55 -4.82 -1.35 6.01
N ILE A 56 -4.34 -0.87 4.86
CA ILE A 56 -3.82 -1.74 3.80
C ILE A 56 -2.35 -2.09 4.01
N GLU A 57 -1.62 -1.29 4.74
CA GLU A 57 -0.17 -1.43 4.93
C GLU A 57 0.23 -2.80 5.50
N TRP A 58 -0.58 -3.37 6.40
CA TRP A 58 -0.31 -4.70 6.96
C TRP A 58 -0.29 -5.83 5.93
N SER A 59 -0.93 -5.61 4.78
CA SER A 59 -1.06 -6.64 3.74
C SER A 59 0.17 -6.77 2.85
N TYR A 60 1.03 -5.76 2.79
CA TYR A 60 2.14 -5.73 1.85
C TYR A 60 3.20 -6.82 2.07
N PRO A 61 3.54 -7.25 3.29
CA PRO A 61 4.44 -8.39 3.46
C PRO A 61 3.98 -9.68 2.76
N ARG A 62 2.66 -9.83 2.55
CA ARG A 62 2.09 -10.98 1.82
C ARG A 62 2.51 -11.06 0.36
N LEU A 63 2.92 -9.94 -0.25
CA LEU A 63 3.45 -9.94 -1.61
C LEU A 63 4.72 -10.80 -1.70
N ILE A 64 5.53 -10.82 -0.65
CA ILE A 64 6.72 -11.67 -0.56
C ILE A 64 6.31 -13.16 -0.49
N ASP A 65 5.26 -13.47 0.27
CA ASP A 65 4.74 -14.85 0.37
C ASP A 65 4.15 -15.30 -0.97
N ILE A 66 3.49 -14.44 -1.70
CA ILE A 66 3.03 -14.70 -3.07
C ILE A 66 4.22 -15.02 -3.97
N ALA A 67 5.30 -14.24 -3.90
CA ALA A 67 6.50 -14.47 -4.69
C ALA A 67 7.20 -15.79 -4.33
N ARG A 68 7.19 -16.17 -3.06
CA ARG A 68 7.73 -17.47 -2.60
C ARG A 68 6.91 -18.65 -3.13
N SER A 69 5.59 -18.50 -3.19
CA SER A 69 4.65 -19.54 -3.61
C SER A 69 4.44 -19.58 -5.12
N ALA A 70 4.82 -18.53 -5.85
CA ALA A 70 4.67 -18.48 -7.29
C ALA A 70 5.55 -19.52 -7.95
N ALA A 71 4.91 -20.46 -8.67
CA ALA A 71 5.65 -21.28 -9.63
C ALA A 71 6.28 -20.38 -10.68
N PRO A 72 7.47 -20.74 -11.26
CA PRO A 72 8.01 -19.99 -12.38
C PRO A 72 6.92 -19.87 -13.46
N PRO A 73 6.75 -18.69 -14.10
CA PRO A 73 5.66 -18.46 -15.02
C PRO A 73 5.73 -19.43 -16.20
N ALA A 74 4.78 -20.36 -16.24
CA ALA A 74 4.53 -21.21 -17.37
C ALA A 74 3.31 -20.67 -18.10
N GLY A 75 3.52 -19.71 -19.01
CA GLY A 75 2.48 -19.20 -19.89
C GLY A 75 1.65 -18.03 -19.35
N PRO A 76 0.73 -17.48 -20.16
CA PRO A 76 -0.12 -16.34 -19.76
C PRO A 76 -1.01 -16.74 -18.58
N THR A 77 -1.07 -15.86 -17.59
CA THR A 77 -1.92 -16.02 -16.41
C THR A 77 -3.38 -16.13 -16.84
N PRO A 78 -4.15 -17.16 -16.40
CA PRO A 78 -5.57 -17.25 -16.71
C PRO A 78 -6.30 -16.01 -16.16
N GLU A 79 -7.15 -15.39 -16.97
CA GLU A 79 -8.11 -14.41 -16.51
C GLU A 79 -9.06 -15.09 -15.52
N GLY A 80 -9.13 -14.60 -14.29
CA GLY A 80 -10.09 -15.06 -13.30
C GLY A 80 -9.49 -15.58 -12.01
N GLU A 81 -8.80 -14.74 -11.25
CA GLU A 81 -8.54 -15.04 -9.84
C GLU A 81 -9.83 -14.98 -9.03
N VAL A 82 -10.11 -16.07 -8.32
CA VAL A 82 -11.18 -16.11 -7.33
C VAL A 82 -10.84 -15.15 -6.21
N PRO A 83 -11.68 -14.16 -5.88
CA PRO A 83 -11.44 -13.26 -4.76
C PRO A 83 -11.29 -14.06 -3.46
N THR A 84 -10.27 -13.73 -2.67
CA THR A 84 -10.16 -14.29 -1.33
C THR A 84 -11.36 -13.85 -0.48
N ARG A 85 -11.72 -14.63 0.54
CA ARG A 85 -12.87 -14.32 1.44
C ARG A 85 -12.86 -12.90 2.00
N SER A 86 -11.69 -12.28 2.13
CA SER A 86 -11.53 -10.91 2.61
C SER A 86 -11.98 -9.85 1.60
N MET A 87 -12.21 -10.21 0.34
CA MET A 87 -12.51 -9.29 -0.76
C MET A 87 -13.97 -9.38 -1.24
N GLN A 88 -14.89 -9.84 -0.41
CA GLN A 88 -16.32 -9.84 -0.74
C GLN A 88 -16.82 -8.44 -1.09
N GLY A 89 -17.42 -8.28 -2.25
CA GLY A 89 -17.88 -7.00 -2.78
C GLY A 89 -16.81 -6.20 -3.51
N GLY A 90 -15.61 -6.77 -3.73
CA GLY A 90 -14.46 -6.12 -4.38
C GLY A 90 -13.60 -5.27 -3.44
N ASN A 91 -12.57 -4.67 -4.02
CA ASN A 91 -11.59 -3.87 -3.29
C ASN A 91 -12.22 -2.63 -2.61
N ASP A 92 -13.12 -1.94 -3.30
CA ASP A 92 -13.74 -0.72 -2.77
C ASP A 92 -14.58 -1.01 -1.52
N ALA A 93 -15.44 -2.04 -1.57
CA ALA A 93 -16.23 -2.44 -0.41
C ALA A 93 -15.37 -2.94 0.76
N TYR A 94 -14.26 -3.62 0.47
CA TYR A 94 -13.29 -4.01 1.50
C TYR A 94 -12.65 -2.78 2.15
N ASN A 95 -12.18 -1.83 1.36
CA ASN A 95 -11.55 -0.60 1.83
C ASN A 95 -12.52 0.23 2.67
N ASP A 96 -13.76 0.39 2.22
CA ASP A 96 -14.80 1.09 2.99
C ASP A 96 -15.03 0.46 4.37
N ARG A 97 -15.12 -0.87 4.43
CA ARG A 97 -15.24 -1.58 5.71
C ARG A 97 -14.05 -1.35 6.64
N GLN A 98 -12.82 -1.28 6.09
CA GLN A 98 -11.63 -1.01 6.90
C GLN A 98 -11.62 0.42 7.44
N VAL A 99 -12.07 1.39 6.65
CA VAL A 99 -12.22 2.79 7.07
C VAL A 99 -13.29 2.90 8.16
N VAL A 100 -14.45 2.27 7.98
CA VAL A 100 -15.54 2.27 8.99
C VAL A 100 -15.08 1.66 10.31
N LYS A 101 -14.35 0.55 10.28
CA LYS A 101 -13.79 -0.09 11.50
C LYS A 101 -12.88 0.84 12.30
N ARG A 102 -12.26 1.81 11.64
CA ARG A 102 -11.31 2.77 12.24
C ARG A 102 -11.92 4.13 12.52
N ALA A 103 -13.23 4.27 12.37
CA ALA A 103 -13.92 5.56 12.56
C ALA A 103 -13.74 6.14 13.98
N HIS A 104 -13.50 5.27 14.97
CA HIS A 104 -13.28 5.65 16.37
C HIS A 104 -11.83 6.02 16.71
N LEU A 105 -10.87 5.76 15.80
CA LEU A 105 -9.47 6.04 16.03
C LEU A 105 -9.13 7.51 15.76
N SER A 106 -8.28 8.08 16.62
CA SER A 106 -7.70 9.40 16.41
C SER A 106 -6.69 9.41 15.27
N VAL A 107 -6.35 10.57 14.78
CA VAL A 107 -5.29 10.75 13.77
C VAL A 107 -3.96 10.19 14.27
N ALA A 108 -3.63 10.43 15.54
CA ALA A 108 -2.40 9.91 16.15
C ALA A 108 -2.37 8.36 16.19
N GLU A 109 -3.50 7.74 16.51
CA GLU A 109 -3.63 6.28 16.51
C GLU A 109 -3.54 5.69 15.10
N LEU A 110 -4.15 6.35 14.11
CA LEU A 110 -4.05 5.94 12.70
C LEU A 110 -2.64 6.07 12.17
N LEU A 111 -1.95 7.16 12.50
CA LEU A 111 -0.56 7.36 12.11
C LEU A 111 0.35 6.32 12.76
N ALA A 112 0.15 6.02 14.04
CA ALA A 112 0.90 4.98 14.74
C ALA A 112 0.64 3.57 14.15
N GLU A 113 -0.58 3.28 13.72
CA GLU A 113 -0.88 2.04 12.98
C GLU A 113 -0.12 1.97 11.65
N PHE A 114 -0.14 3.05 10.88
CA PHE A 114 0.62 3.12 9.63
C PHE A 114 2.12 2.90 9.85
N GLU A 115 2.72 3.62 10.78
CA GLU A 115 4.16 3.51 11.07
C GLU A 115 4.56 2.10 11.52
N ARG A 116 3.77 1.50 12.40
CA ARG A 116 3.99 0.11 12.88
C ARG A 116 3.92 -0.89 11.73
N ASN A 117 2.89 -0.80 10.89
CA ASN A 117 2.72 -1.69 9.76
C ASN A 117 3.79 -1.46 8.68
N ARG A 118 4.19 -0.21 8.44
CA ARG A 118 5.28 0.12 7.53
C ARG A 118 6.62 -0.41 8.03
N ALA A 119 6.89 -0.36 9.32
CA ALA A 119 8.09 -0.95 9.90
C ALA A 119 8.13 -2.47 9.64
N ALA A 120 7.01 -3.17 9.84
CA ALA A 120 6.90 -4.60 9.53
C ALA A 120 7.11 -4.89 8.03
N THR A 121 6.61 -4.03 7.15
CA THR A 121 6.84 -4.15 5.70
C THR A 121 8.33 -3.99 5.36
N ILE A 122 9.00 -3.00 5.91
CA ILE A 122 10.44 -2.77 5.71
C ILE A 122 11.25 -3.96 6.22
N GLU A 123 10.94 -4.46 7.41
CA GLU A 123 11.59 -5.65 7.99
C GLU A 123 11.43 -6.88 7.11
N ALA A 124 10.22 -7.12 6.58
CA ALA A 124 9.94 -8.22 5.68
C ALA A 124 10.73 -8.13 4.36
N VAL A 125 10.87 -6.92 3.80
CA VAL A 125 11.68 -6.69 2.59
C VAL A 125 13.16 -6.88 2.87
N GLU A 126 13.65 -6.40 4.02
CA GLU A 126 15.06 -6.59 4.43
C GLU A 126 15.43 -8.07 4.62
N ALA A 127 14.53 -8.84 5.21
CA ALA A 127 14.75 -10.26 5.51
C ALA A 127 14.55 -11.18 4.29
N ALA A 128 13.90 -10.72 3.24
CA ALA A 128 13.59 -11.55 2.07
C ALA A 128 14.82 -11.75 1.17
N ASP A 129 14.90 -12.94 0.54
CA ASP A 129 15.92 -13.22 -0.45
C ASP A 129 15.79 -12.25 -1.63
N GLU A 130 16.90 -11.66 -2.03
CA GLU A 130 16.97 -10.68 -3.13
C GLU A 130 16.46 -11.27 -4.46
N ALA A 131 16.67 -12.55 -4.70
CA ALA A 131 16.18 -13.22 -5.90
C ALA A 131 14.65 -13.22 -6.04
N LEU A 132 13.91 -13.10 -4.94
CA LEU A 132 12.45 -13.02 -4.96
C LEU A 132 11.96 -11.76 -5.67
N PHE A 133 12.71 -10.66 -5.59
CA PHE A 133 12.27 -9.36 -6.11
C PHE A 133 12.21 -9.29 -7.65
N ALA A 134 12.85 -10.24 -8.33
CA ALA A 134 12.76 -10.41 -9.78
C ALA A 134 11.57 -11.31 -10.20
N ARG A 135 10.94 -12.02 -9.27
CA ARG A 135 9.80 -12.91 -9.59
C ARG A 135 8.56 -12.11 -9.94
N HIS A 136 7.90 -12.53 -11.02
CA HIS A 136 6.62 -11.96 -11.43
C HIS A 136 5.51 -12.43 -10.51
N ILE A 137 4.71 -11.46 -10.05
CA ILE A 137 3.53 -11.68 -9.22
C ILE A 137 2.36 -10.82 -9.71
N ARG A 138 1.20 -11.07 -9.13
CA ARG A 138 0.02 -10.20 -9.25
C ARG A 138 -0.46 -9.82 -7.86
N SER A 139 -0.66 -8.52 -7.62
CA SER A 139 -1.28 -8.04 -6.39
C SER A 139 -2.80 -8.23 -6.41
N ALA A 140 -3.42 -8.17 -5.23
CA ALA A 140 -4.88 -8.20 -5.10
C ALA A 140 -5.58 -7.05 -5.86
N GLY A 141 -4.91 -5.92 -6.02
CA GLY A 141 -5.38 -4.78 -6.81
C GLY A 141 -5.15 -4.90 -8.31
N GLY A 142 -4.60 -6.03 -8.78
CA GLY A 142 -4.39 -6.30 -10.21
C GLY A 142 -3.08 -5.79 -10.80
N VAL A 143 -2.20 -5.19 -10.01
CA VAL A 143 -0.86 -4.78 -10.46
C VAL A 143 0.00 -6.03 -10.69
N THR A 144 0.60 -6.14 -11.86
CA THR A 144 1.42 -7.29 -12.27
C THR A 144 2.83 -6.87 -12.63
N GLY A 145 3.79 -7.75 -12.42
CA GLY A 145 5.19 -7.53 -12.78
C GLY A 145 6.15 -8.16 -11.78
N PRO A 146 7.46 -7.87 -11.89
CA PRO A 146 8.43 -8.25 -10.87
C PRO A 146 8.01 -7.76 -9.48
N LEU A 147 8.25 -8.56 -8.45
CA LEU A 147 7.85 -8.22 -7.07
C LEU A 147 8.29 -6.81 -6.66
N ALA A 148 9.53 -6.42 -7.00
CA ALA A 148 10.02 -5.07 -6.67
C ALA A 148 9.19 -3.96 -7.33
N HIS A 149 8.79 -4.15 -8.59
CA HIS A 149 7.92 -3.20 -9.30
C HIS A 149 6.52 -3.15 -8.65
N VAL A 150 5.91 -4.30 -8.41
CA VAL A 150 4.59 -4.39 -7.77
C VAL A 150 4.61 -3.73 -6.39
N PHE A 151 5.62 -4.02 -5.58
CA PHE A 151 5.80 -3.38 -4.27
C PHE A 151 5.90 -1.86 -4.38
N HIS A 152 6.73 -1.37 -5.30
CA HIS A 152 6.91 0.07 -5.51
C HIS A 152 5.60 0.75 -5.91
N GLN A 153 4.82 0.13 -6.79
CA GLN A 153 3.52 0.68 -7.21
C GLN A 153 2.51 0.73 -6.07
N VAL A 154 2.34 -0.36 -5.32
CA VAL A 154 1.28 -0.44 -4.29
C VAL A 154 1.68 0.15 -2.94
N ALA A 155 2.92 0.04 -2.54
CA ALA A 155 3.37 0.47 -1.21
C ALA A 155 4.07 1.83 -1.20
N VAL A 156 4.52 2.35 -2.35
CA VAL A 156 5.15 3.66 -2.46
C VAL A 156 4.26 4.61 -3.24
N ASN A 157 4.08 4.39 -4.55
CA ASN A 157 3.35 5.33 -5.41
C ASN A 157 1.89 5.52 -4.99
N HIS A 158 1.17 4.44 -4.72
CA HIS A 158 -0.21 4.49 -4.27
C HIS A 158 -0.35 5.22 -2.92
N VAL A 159 0.52 4.92 -1.96
CA VAL A 159 0.52 5.57 -0.64
C VAL A 159 0.85 7.06 -0.75
N LEU A 160 1.84 7.44 -1.56
CA LEU A 160 2.17 8.84 -1.81
C LEU A 160 1.05 9.58 -2.56
N GLY A 161 0.36 8.92 -3.48
CA GLY A 161 -0.84 9.47 -4.12
C GLY A 161 -1.89 9.86 -3.09
N HIS A 162 -2.20 8.96 -2.18
CA HIS A 162 -3.14 9.23 -1.09
C HIS A 162 -2.62 10.28 -0.09
N ALA A 163 -1.33 10.32 0.19
CA ALA A 163 -0.74 11.37 1.02
C ALA A 163 -0.94 12.78 0.42
N ARG A 164 -0.81 12.91 -0.88
CA ARG A 164 -1.11 14.16 -1.60
C ARG A 164 -2.59 14.49 -1.54
N ASP A 165 -3.47 13.52 -1.67
CA ASP A 165 -4.91 13.72 -1.46
C ASP A 165 -5.21 14.25 -0.05
N ILE A 166 -4.56 13.69 0.99
CA ILE A 166 -4.67 14.19 2.37
C ILE A 166 -4.22 15.64 2.46
N ALA A 167 -3.12 16.00 1.82
CA ALA A 167 -2.60 17.37 1.79
C ALA A 167 -3.50 18.33 1.00
N GLY A 168 -4.31 17.81 0.09
CA GLY A 168 -5.16 18.62 -0.80
C GLY A 168 -4.37 19.23 -1.96
N THR A 169 -3.31 18.54 -2.41
CA THR A 169 -2.42 18.98 -3.50
C THR A 169 -2.44 18.03 -4.70
#